data_fe5be7a18a6b548808710c04ca584e2e
#
_entry.id   fe5be7a18a6b548808710c04ca584e2e
#
_cell.length_a   1.000
_cell.length_b   1.000
_cell.length_c   1.000
_cell.angle_alpha   90.00
_cell.angle_beta   90.00
_cell.angle_gamma   90.00
#
_symmetry.space_group_name_H-M   'P 1'
#
loop_
_entity.id
_entity.type
_entity.pdbx_description
1 polymer ?
#
loop_
_entity_poly.entity_id
_entity_poly.type
_entity_poly.pdbx_seq_one_letter_code
_entity_poly.pdbx_strand_id
1 'polypeptide(L)'
;MVSKQAAEQLNRLSQAQRERLFYIEVKAFFCGDLTRADIERRFGVKPAASARDLSSYKSLAPNNLIYNAALRNYEPTDRFNPIFEHSADRVLAWFRDGYGDSLDLKIQRTVPCEA
;
A
#
# COMPACT_ATOMS: atom_id res chain seq x y z
N MET A 1 -4.93 5.87 -13.97
CA MET A 1 -5.53 4.86 -14.61
C MET A 1 -4.67 3.70 -14.80
N VAL A 2 -5.19 2.53 -14.58
CA VAL A 2 -4.40 1.32 -14.68
C VAL A 2 -4.46 0.82 -16.11
N SER A 3 -3.40 0.20 -16.57
CA SER A 3 -3.40 -0.37 -17.90
C SER A 3 -4.31 -1.59 -17.92
N LYS A 4 -4.69 -1.99 -19.12
CA LYS A 4 -5.51 -3.18 -19.28
C LYS A 4 -4.81 -4.41 -18.71
N GLN A 5 -3.51 -4.51 -18.94
CA GLN A 5 -2.74 -5.63 -18.47
C GLN A 5 -2.70 -5.68 -16.95
N ALA A 6 -2.51 -4.52 -16.31
CA ALA A 6 -2.49 -4.45 -14.87
C ALA A 6 -3.86 -4.80 -14.30
N ALA A 7 -4.94 -4.36 -14.95
CA ALA A 7 -6.28 -4.69 -14.49
C ALA A 7 -6.53 -6.19 -14.54
N GLU A 8 -6.04 -6.85 -15.59
CA GLU A 8 -6.20 -8.29 -15.70
C GLU A 8 -5.41 -9.01 -14.61
N GLN A 9 -4.21 -8.55 -14.32
CA GLN A 9 -3.42 -9.14 -13.27
C GLN A 9 -4.08 -8.96 -11.92
N LEU A 10 -4.64 -7.79 -11.67
CA LEU A 10 -5.35 -7.56 -10.42
C LEU A 10 -6.51 -8.53 -10.24
N ASN A 11 -7.21 -8.81 -11.31
CA ASN A 11 -8.36 -9.70 -11.24
C ASN A 11 -7.98 -11.14 -10.94
N ARG A 12 -6.73 -11.50 -11.15
CA ARG A 12 -6.27 -12.85 -10.88
C ARG A 12 -5.82 -13.06 -9.45
N LEU A 13 -5.67 -11.98 -8.70
CA LEU A 13 -5.21 -12.08 -7.33
C LEU A 13 -6.33 -12.56 -6.43
N SER A 14 -5.96 -13.27 -5.37
CA SER A 14 -6.94 -13.63 -4.36
C SER A 14 -7.37 -12.36 -3.63
N GLN A 15 -8.49 -12.45 -2.94
CA GLN A 15 -8.98 -11.30 -2.18
C GLN A 15 -7.97 -10.88 -1.12
N ALA A 16 -7.37 -11.84 -0.44
CA ALA A 16 -6.38 -11.52 0.59
C ALA A 16 -5.17 -10.80 -0.01
N GLN A 17 -4.73 -11.25 -1.16
CA GLN A 17 -3.60 -10.64 -1.81
C GLN A 17 -3.92 -9.22 -2.28
N ARG A 18 -5.13 -9.04 -2.82
CA ARG A 18 -5.57 -7.71 -3.24
C ARG A 18 -5.60 -6.74 -2.07
N GLU A 19 -6.03 -7.20 -0.91
CA GLU A 19 -6.05 -6.35 0.25
C GLU A 19 -4.65 -5.93 0.68
N ARG A 20 -3.71 -6.85 0.59
CA ARG A 20 -2.33 -6.51 0.93
C ARG A 20 -1.74 -5.51 -0.05
N LEU A 21 -2.04 -5.67 -1.35
CA LEU A 21 -1.55 -4.71 -2.33
C LEU A 21 -2.23 -3.36 -2.18
N PHE A 22 -3.50 -3.35 -1.80
CA PHE A 22 -4.20 -2.10 -1.53
C PHE A 22 -3.54 -1.38 -0.36
N TYR A 23 -3.19 -2.13 0.68
CA TYR A 23 -2.50 -1.55 1.82
C TYR A 23 -1.16 -0.93 1.40
N ILE A 24 -0.40 -1.65 0.58
CA ILE A 24 0.86 -1.13 0.09
C ILE A 24 0.65 0.21 -0.59
N GLU A 25 -0.34 0.27 -1.46
CA GLU A 25 -0.57 1.50 -2.21
C GLU A 25 -1.00 2.64 -1.30
N VAL A 26 -1.95 2.39 -0.42
CA VAL A 26 -2.48 3.43 0.45
C VAL A 26 -1.43 3.90 1.44
N LYS A 27 -0.70 2.98 2.04
CA LYS A 27 0.30 3.36 3.02
C LYS A 27 1.40 4.18 2.36
N ALA A 28 1.85 3.78 1.19
CA ALA A 28 2.89 4.53 0.48
C ALA A 28 2.39 5.88 0.00
N PHE A 29 1.18 5.90 -0.56
CA PHE A 29 0.65 7.12 -1.16
C PHE A 29 0.30 8.15 -0.09
N PHE A 30 -0.37 7.74 0.97
CA PHE A 30 -0.83 8.69 1.97
C PHE A 30 0.17 8.93 3.09
N CYS A 31 0.97 7.94 3.44
CA CYS A 31 1.91 8.08 4.54
C CYS A 31 3.35 8.26 4.10
N GLY A 32 3.67 7.77 2.91
CA GLY A 32 5.00 7.99 2.36
C GLY A 32 6.11 7.20 3.01
N ASP A 33 5.78 6.21 3.82
CA ASP A 33 6.83 5.51 4.55
C ASP A 33 6.52 4.03 4.75
N LEU A 34 6.20 3.36 3.69
CA LEU A 34 5.87 1.95 3.78
C LEU A 34 7.11 1.08 4.00
N THR A 35 7.04 0.16 4.96
CA THR A 35 8.11 -0.82 5.14
C THR A 35 7.53 -2.22 4.98
N ARG A 36 8.42 -3.18 4.73
CA ARG A 36 8.02 -4.57 4.66
C ARG A 36 7.43 -5.03 6.00
N ALA A 37 8.02 -4.56 7.09
CA ALA A 37 7.53 -4.90 8.42
C ALA A 37 6.09 -4.43 8.63
N ASP A 38 5.71 -3.31 8.02
CA ASP A 38 4.34 -2.83 8.12
C ASP A 38 3.37 -3.86 7.58
N ILE A 39 3.69 -4.44 6.43
CA ILE A 39 2.84 -5.44 5.82
C ILE A 39 2.76 -6.68 6.71
N GLU A 40 3.90 -7.11 7.21
CA GLU A 40 3.96 -8.31 8.04
C GLU A 40 3.14 -8.13 9.30
N ARG A 41 3.27 -6.98 9.91
CA ARG A 41 2.58 -6.71 11.16
C ARG A 41 1.08 -6.56 10.96
N ARG A 42 0.70 -5.89 9.87
CA ARG A 42 -0.70 -5.62 9.61
C ARG A 42 -1.48 -6.89 9.27
N PHE A 43 -0.87 -7.77 8.50
CA PHE A 43 -1.57 -8.95 8.00
C PHE A 43 -1.10 -10.26 8.62
N GLY A 44 -0.10 -10.21 9.46
CA GLY A 44 0.40 -11.43 10.08
C GLY A 44 1.06 -12.38 9.12
N VAL A 45 1.71 -11.85 8.09
CA VAL A 45 2.37 -12.70 7.11
C VAL A 45 3.87 -12.71 7.33
N LYS A 46 4.52 -13.71 6.76
CA LYS A 46 5.95 -13.88 6.93
C LYS A 46 6.74 -13.05 5.94
N PRO A 47 8.04 -12.84 6.21
CA PRO A 47 8.85 -12.00 5.34
C PRO A 47 8.83 -12.41 3.87
N ALA A 48 8.78 -13.71 3.60
CA ALA A 48 8.73 -14.15 2.21
C ALA A 48 7.45 -13.66 1.52
N ALA A 49 6.35 -13.64 2.25
CA ALA A 49 5.08 -13.19 1.68
C ALA A 49 5.09 -11.69 1.45
N SER A 50 5.61 -10.92 2.41
CA SER A 50 5.64 -9.47 2.24
C SER A 50 6.56 -9.09 1.09
N ALA A 51 7.68 -9.78 0.94
CA ALA A 51 8.59 -9.51 -0.17
C ALA A 51 7.91 -9.81 -1.51
N ARG A 52 7.14 -10.89 -1.56
CA ARG A 52 6.43 -11.25 -2.77
C ARG A 52 5.35 -10.23 -3.10
N ASP A 53 4.65 -9.76 -2.09
CA ASP A 53 3.62 -8.74 -2.31
C ASP A 53 4.21 -7.46 -2.85
N LEU A 54 5.34 -7.02 -2.30
CA LEU A 54 6.00 -5.82 -2.80
C LEU A 54 6.46 -6.01 -4.24
N SER A 55 7.00 -7.18 -4.54
CA SER A 55 7.42 -7.48 -5.87
C SER A 55 6.25 -7.47 -6.85
N SER A 56 5.12 -8.03 -6.43
CA SER A 56 3.92 -8.03 -7.26
C SER A 56 3.41 -6.61 -7.49
N TYR A 57 3.41 -5.81 -6.44
CA TYR A 57 2.95 -4.43 -6.58
C TYR A 57 3.85 -3.66 -7.53
N LYS A 58 5.16 -3.82 -7.41
CA LYS A 58 6.09 -3.12 -8.27
C LYS A 58 5.96 -3.55 -9.72
N SER A 59 5.60 -4.81 -9.93
CA SER A 59 5.38 -5.32 -11.27
C SER A 59 4.14 -4.67 -11.89
N LEU A 60 3.10 -4.49 -11.08
CA LEU A 60 1.86 -3.87 -11.56
C LEU A 60 1.99 -2.37 -11.73
N ALA A 61 2.81 -1.73 -10.93
CA ALA A 61 2.94 -0.28 -10.93
C ALA A 61 4.42 0.10 -10.80
N PRO A 62 5.20 -0.08 -11.84
CA PRO A 62 6.65 0.07 -11.75
C PRO A 62 7.12 1.48 -11.42
N ASN A 63 6.29 2.48 -11.64
CA ASN A 63 6.71 3.86 -11.39
C ASN A 63 6.21 4.41 -10.06
N ASN A 64 5.54 3.60 -9.25
CA ASN A 64 4.90 4.14 -8.06
C ASN A 64 5.78 4.23 -6.83
N LEU A 65 6.71 3.31 -6.67
CA LEU A 65 7.50 3.24 -5.44
C LEU A 65 8.98 3.34 -5.72
N ILE A 66 9.67 3.97 -4.78
CA ILE A 66 11.13 3.98 -4.80
C ILE A 66 11.60 3.64 -3.39
N TYR A 67 12.65 2.83 -3.30
CA TYR A 67 13.17 2.41 -2.01
C TYR A 67 14.19 3.41 -1.52
N ASN A 68 13.99 3.90 -0.31
CA ASN A 68 14.94 4.81 0.34
C ASN A 68 15.82 3.99 1.27
N ALA A 69 17.04 3.73 0.85
CA ALA A 69 17.93 2.86 1.61
C ALA A 69 18.33 3.47 2.95
N ALA A 70 18.44 4.78 3.02
CA ALA A 70 18.81 5.44 4.26
C ALA A 70 17.74 5.26 5.33
N LEU A 71 16.49 5.35 4.96
CA LEU A 71 15.37 5.20 5.89
C LEU A 71 14.80 3.80 5.89
N ARG A 72 15.26 2.96 4.97
CA ARG A 72 14.79 1.58 4.84
C ARG A 72 13.30 1.49 4.64
N ASN A 73 12.77 2.38 3.82
CA ASN A 73 11.35 2.33 3.52
C ASN A 73 11.10 2.62 2.06
N TYR A 74 9.85 2.42 1.64
CA TYR A 74 9.42 2.71 0.29
C TYR A 74 8.62 3.99 0.30
N GLU A 75 8.87 4.83 -0.69
CA GLU A 75 8.23 6.13 -0.80
C GLU A 75 7.54 6.25 -2.16
N PRO A 76 6.50 7.09 -2.26
CA PRO A 76 5.87 7.29 -3.55
C PRO A 76 6.75 8.17 -4.43
N THR A 77 6.71 7.94 -5.73
CA THR A 77 7.45 8.76 -6.67
C THR A 77 6.59 9.89 -7.20
N ASP A 78 7.19 10.80 -7.92
CA ASP A 78 6.46 11.89 -8.58
C ASP A 78 5.50 11.38 -9.63
N ARG A 79 5.71 10.16 -10.09
CA ARG A 79 4.88 9.59 -11.13
C ARG A 79 3.88 8.59 -10.59
N PHE A 80 3.58 8.69 -9.31
CA PHE A 80 2.66 7.76 -8.69
C PHE A 80 1.31 7.80 -9.39
N ASN A 81 0.85 6.63 -9.81
CA ASN A 81 -0.42 6.50 -10.48
C ASN A 81 -1.15 5.32 -9.85
N PRO A 82 -2.14 5.57 -9.00
CA PRO A 82 -2.80 4.50 -8.26
C PRO A 82 -3.41 3.44 -9.15
N ILE A 83 -3.29 2.19 -8.74
CA ILE A 83 -3.94 1.09 -9.45
C ILE A 83 -5.24 0.67 -8.78
N PHE A 84 -5.54 1.25 -7.61
CA PHE A 84 -6.81 1.01 -6.92
C PHE A 84 -7.56 2.33 -6.80
N GLU A 85 -8.86 2.22 -6.58
CA GLU A 85 -9.64 3.42 -6.33
C GLU A 85 -9.49 3.85 -4.89
N HIS A 86 -9.20 5.14 -4.69
CA HIS A 86 -8.98 5.65 -3.35
C HIS A 86 -10.05 6.68 -3.02
N SER A 87 -11.28 6.28 -2.91
CA SER A 87 -12.28 7.23 -2.44
C SER A 87 -12.01 7.50 -0.95
N ALA A 88 -12.27 8.71 -0.51
CA ALA A 88 -12.01 9.07 0.87
C ALA A 88 -12.76 8.17 1.83
N ASP A 89 -14.02 7.90 1.54
CA ASP A 89 -14.83 7.07 2.40
C ASP A 89 -14.26 5.67 2.53
N ARG A 90 -13.83 5.10 1.41
CA ARG A 90 -13.30 3.76 1.42
C ARG A 90 -12.00 3.68 2.18
N VAL A 91 -11.11 4.63 1.97
CA VAL A 91 -9.82 4.64 2.65
C VAL A 91 -10.00 4.83 4.14
N LEU A 92 -10.84 5.77 4.54
CA LEU A 92 -11.06 6.00 5.95
C LEU A 92 -11.72 4.80 6.63
N ALA A 93 -12.69 4.20 5.98
CA ALA A 93 -13.35 3.03 6.54
C ALA A 93 -12.35 1.89 6.70
N TRP A 94 -11.49 1.72 5.73
CA TRP A 94 -10.52 0.64 5.77
C TRP A 94 -9.52 0.83 6.91
N PHE A 95 -9.02 2.04 7.09
CA PHE A 95 -8.11 2.32 8.18
C PHE A 95 -8.81 2.19 9.53
N ARG A 96 -10.06 2.65 9.61
CA ARG A 96 -10.76 2.61 10.88
C ARG A 96 -11.15 1.20 11.28
N ASP A 97 -11.67 0.42 10.31
CA ASP A 97 -12.21 -0.89 10.63
C ASP A 97 -11.21 -2.01 10.41
N GLY A 98 -10.31 -1.86 9.49
CA GLY A 98 -9.43 -2.93 9.12
C GLY A 98 -8.11 -2.92 9.83
N TYR A 99 -7.77 -1.79 10.53
CA TYR A 99 -6.51 -1.68 11.08
C TYR A 99 -6.50 -1.52 12.50
N GLY A 100 -5.47 -1.69 13.09
CA GLY A 100 -5.33 -1.45 14.48
C GLY A 100 -5.32 0.00 14.79
N ASP A 101 -5.43 0.30 16.04
CA ASP A 101 -5.63 1.61 16.53
C ASP A 101 -4.52 2.56 16.24
N SER A 102 -3.30 2.11 16.30
CA SER A 102 -2.21 3.04 16.13
C SER A 102 -2.20 3.63 14.75
N LEU A 103 -2.61 2.85 13.77
CA LEU A 103 -2.65 3.35 12.43
C LEU A 103 -3.76 4.35 12.26
N ASP A 104 -4.89 4.10 12.86
CA ASP A 104 -6.01 5.03 12.81
C ASP A 104 -5.62 6.37 13.39
N LEU A 105 -4.95 6.36 14.52
CA LEU A 105 -4.53 7.59 15.14
C LEU A 105 -3.59 8.36 14.26
N LYS A 106 -2.69 7.65 13.60
CA LYS A 106 -1.76 8.29 12.74
C LYS A 106 -2.45 9.01 11.59
N ILE A 107 -3.42 8.36 11.00
CA ILE A 107 -4.15 8.95 9.91
C ILE A 107 -4.91 10.19 10.36
N GLN A 108 -5.56 10.09 11.49
CA GLN A 108 -6.33 11.20 11.98
C GLN A 108 -5.47 12.40 12.28
N ARG A 109 -4.28 12.15 12.84
CA ARG A 109 -3.49 13.24 13.22
C ARG A 109 -2.82 13.91 12.11
N THR A 110 -2.35 13.22 11.12
CA THR A 110 -1.51 13.85 10.16
C THR A 110 -2.19 14.15 8.90
N VAL A 111 -3.30 13.75 8.77
CA VAL A 111 -3.97 13.98 7.67
C VAL A 111 -3.32 13.83 6.56
N PRO A 112 -3.24 13.06 6.01
CA PRO A 112 -2.69 12.42 5.13
C PRO A 112 -1.35 12.30 5.56
N CYS A 113 -1.13 11.95 6.57
CA CYS A 113 0.16 11.72 7.02
C CYS A 113 1.08 12.77 6.68
N GLU A 114 0.73 13.74 6.34
CA GLU A 114 1.29 14.77 6.10
C GLU A 114 2.05 14.96 5.54
N ALA A 115 2.14 14.78 5.32
CA ALA A 115 2.95 14.90 4.78
C ALA A 115 3.49 15.60 4.58
#